data_c37e0e71edca59c5f78eee0c5983e731
#
_entry.id   c37e0e71edca59c5f78eee0c5983e731
#
_cell.length_a   1.000
_cell.length_b   1.000
_cell.length_c   1.000
_cell.angle_alpha   90.00
_cell.angle_beta   90.00
_cell.angle_gamma   90.00
#
_symmetry.space_group_name_H-M   'P 1'
#
loop_
_entity.id
_entity.type
_entity.pdbx_description
1 polymer ?
#
loop_
_entity_poly.entity_id
_entity_poly.type
_entity_poly.pdbx_seq_one_letter_code
_entity_poly.pdbx_strand_id
1 'polypeptide(L)'
;REDWAFRLTYSWNNRYFAEYNGAYNGSEKFADVNRFAFFQSGALGWMVSEEPFMKWLREKRIIEMLKVRASYGQIGDDNVGQRWLYMSQWAYGGKTSMDLNQTQSIYEWYRESAIGNPDVKWETVTKMNIGVDYSMFKGLIAGSLEFFRDDRTDILVSGGERSVPGYFGGTPPTVNLGRVRATGYELELRVNKQFANSLRLWGNFNMTHATNVILQKDDPQLLPDYQKQAGYAIGQYRSHIDAGFLNTWDEVYGSPAHDNNDGQKLPGDYYIVDFNGDGVVDSKDSAPYGYTGTPENTYNATIGLEYKGFSAFVQLYGVTNVTRDVPLHSFGSKLNTVYNVGEWWGANTPNADVVVPAFNRTPSYNEATQFLFDGSYFRVKNMEIAYTIYGGWAKKIGLSSLK
;
A
#
# COMPACT_ATOMS: atom_id res chain seq x y z
N ARG A 1 26.89 -4.38 11.80
CA ARG A 1 26.61 -3.51 10.65
C ARG A 1 27.70 -2.46 10.55
N GLU A 2 28.18 -2.19 9.34
CA GLU A 2 29.20 -1.17 9.05
C GLU A 2 28.72 -0.38 7.84
N ASP A 3 28.68 0.96 7.96
CA ASP A 3 28.13 1.83 6.94
C ASP A 3 29.08 3.02 6.71
N TRP A 4 29.47 3.24 5.45
CA TRP A 4 30.25 4.36 5.00
C TRP A 4 29.45 5.13 3.97
N ALA A 5 29.24 6.43 4.19
CA ALA A 5 28.49 7.26 3.26
C ALA A 5 29.24 8.56 2.96
N PHE A 6 29.11 9.04 1.73
CA PHE A 6 29.62 10.33 1.32
C PHE A 6 28.59 11.05 0.44
N ARG A 7 28.70 12.37 0.42
CA ARG A 7 27.89 13.26 -0.38
C ARG A 7 28.75 14.33 -1.02
N LEU A 8 28.58 14.53 -2.32
CA LEU A 8 29.19 15.60 -3.10
C LEU A 8 28.09 16.47 -3.67
N THR A 9 28.20 17.77 -3.45
CA THR A 9 27.25 18.74 -3.99
C THR A 9 27.99 19.81 -4.76
N TYR A 10 27.47 20.18 -5.90
CA TYR A 10 27.99 21.24 -6.74
C TYR A 10 26.87 22.17 -7.16
N SER A 11 27.11 23.48 -7.08
CA SER A 11 26.22 24.50 -7.59
C SER A 11 26.99 25.51 -8.40
N TRP A 12 26.47 25.85 -9.58
CA TRP A 12 27.06 26.86 -10.44
C TRP A 12 26.07 27.98 -10.71
N ASN A 13 26.48 29.17 -10.33
CA ASN A 13 25.78 30.42 -10.59
C ASN A 13 24.29 30.44 -10.15
N ASN A 14 23.94 29.67 -9.14
CA ASN A 14 22.57 29.43 -8.68
C ASN A 14 21.59 28.91 -9.76
N ARG A 15 22.13 28.37 -10.85
CA ARG A 15 21.34 27.85 -11.99
C ARG A 15 21.37 26.35 -12.10
N TYR A 16 22.55 25.80 -11.98
CA TYR A 16 22.75 24.35 -12.13
C TYR A 16 23.20 23.74 -10.82
N PHE A 17 22.59 22.67 -10.47
CA PHE A 17 22.84 21.93 -9.23
C PHE A 17 23.10 20.48 -9.58
N ALA A 18 24.14 19.91 -9.03
CA ALA A 18 24.42 18.49 -9.13
C ALA A 18 24.74 17.93 -7.74
N GLU A 19 24.24 16.77 -7.49
CA GLU A 19 24.50 16.03 -6.27
C GLU A 19 24.83 14.58 -6.60
N TYR A 20 25.83 14.04 -5.91
CA TYR A 20 26.15 12.63 -5.98
C TYR A 20 26.34 12.09 -4.57
N ASN A 21 25.66 10.99 -4.25
CA ASN A 21 25.76 10.30 -2.97
C ASN A 21 26.19 8.86 -3.22
N GLY A 22 27.02 8.35 -2.34
CA GLY A 22 27.41 6.96 -2.31
C GLY A 22 27.35 6.42 -0.90
N ALA A 23 26.89 5.19 -0.76
CA ALA A 23 26.86 4.47 0.50
C ALA A 23 27.42 3.05 0.31
N TYR A 24 28.41 2.69 1.09
CA TYR A 24 28.97 1.34 1.16
C TYR A 24 28.53 0.72 2.47
N ASN A 25 27.61 -0.21 2.41
CA ASN A 25 26.93 -0.77 3.56
C ASN A 25 27.29 -2.24 3.74
N GLY A 26 27.53 -2.65 4.99
CA GLY A 26 27.82 -4.02 5.39
C GLY A 26 26.83 -4.57 6.41
N SER A 27 26.32 -5.77 6.20
CA SER A 27 25.41 -6.46 7.12
C SER A 27 25.84 -7.90 7.34
N GLU A 28 25.94 -8.29 8.61
CA GLU A 28 26.25 -9.67 9.03
C GLU A 28 25.13 -10.67 8.72
N LYS A 29 23.99 -10.20 8.24
CA LYS A 29 22.87 -11.06 7.85
C LYS A 29 23.14 -11.85 6.58
N PHE A 30 24.12 -11.43 5.79
CA PHE A 30 24.50 -12.04 4.51
C PHE A 30 25.85 -12.76 4.64
N ALA A 31 26.06 -13.73 3.76
CA ALA A 31 27.36 -14.41 3.63
C ALA A 31 28.46 -13.41 3.25
N ASP A 32 29.71 -13.77 3.49
CA ASP A 32 30.86 -12.88 3.29
C ASP A 32 30.93 -12.25 1.89
N VAL A 33 30.55 -13.02 0.85
CA VAL A 33 30.54 -12.55 -0.55
C VAL A 33 29.47 -11.51 -0.84
N ASN A 34 28.37 -11.50 -0.08
CA ASN A 34 27.22 -10.61 -0.26
C ASN A 34 27.05 -9.63 0.90
N ARG A 35 28.00 -9.64 1.85
CA ARG A 35 27.93 -8.84 3.07
C ARG A 35 27.94 -7.36 2.81
N PHE A 36 28.77 -6.92 1.87
CA PHE A 36 28.92 -5.51 1.53
C PHE A 36 28.32 -5.20 0.16
N ALA A 37 27.61 -4.06 0.09
CA ALA A 37 27.06 -3.56 -1.15
C ALA A 37 27.27 -2.04 -1.28
N PHE A 38 27.46 -1.55 -2.50
CA PHE A 38 27.60 -0.14 -2.79
C PHE A 38 26.33 0.37 -3.49
N PHE A 39 25.73 1.40 -2.89
CA PHE A 39 24.54 2.07 -3.41
C PHE A 39 24.89 3.50 -3.75
N GLN A 40 24.43 3.95 -4.90
CA GLN A 40 24.73 5.28 -5.41
C GLN A 40 23.48 6.00 -5.87
N SER A 41 23.49 7.32 -5.74
CA SER A 41 22.44 8.19 -6.27
C SER A 41 23.00 9.49 -6.81
N GLY A 42 22.38 9.99 -7.87
CA GLY A 42 22.67 11.26 -8.47
C GLY A 42 21.42 12.10 -8.63
N ALA A 43 21.53 13.41 -8.44
CA ALA A 43 20.47 14.35 -8.70
C ALA A 43 20.99 15.56 -9.46
N LEU A 44 20.15 16.06 -10.37
CA LEU A 44 20.39 17.27 -11.13
C LEU A 44 19.25 18.25 -10.92
N GLY A 45 19.58 19.53 -10.80
CA GLY A 45 18.62 20.63 -10.71
C GLY A 45 18.98 21.76 -11.65
N TRP A 46 17.97 22.29 -12.32
CA TRP A 46 18.11 23.42 -13.20
C TRP A 46 17.13 24.52 -12.81
N MET A 47 17.65 25.66 -12.38
CA MET A 47 16.84 26.86 -12.08
C MET A 47 16.57 27.60 -13.38
N VAL A 48 15.57 27.21 -14.11
CA VAL A 48 15.21 27.77 -15.42
C VAL A 48 14.91 29.25 -15.32
N SER A 49 14.30 29.69 -14.22
CA SER A 49 13.98 31.11 -13.99
C SER A 49 15.20 32.02 -13.91
N GLU A 50 16.40 31.50 -13.64
CA GLU A 50 17.65 32.29 -13.59
C GLU A 50 18.32 32.41 -14.95
N GLU A 51 17.79 31.79 -16.00
CA GLU A 51 18.32 31.88 -17.35
C GLU A 51 18.04 33.25 -18.01
N PRO A 52 18.95 33.74 -18.88
CA PRO A 52 18.78 35.03 -19.54
C PRO A 52 17.49 35.17 -20.35
N PHE A 53 17.01 34.08 -20.97
CA PHE A 53 15.77 34.10 -21.74
C PHE A 53 14.51 34.21 -20.89
N MET A 54 14.60 33.88 -19.57
CA MET A 54 13.50 34.02 -18.63
C MET A 54 13.48 35.37 -17.89
N LYS A 55 14.51 36.20 -18.08
CA LYS A 55 14.70 37.45 -17.35
C LYS A 55 13.47 38.36 -17.41
N TRP A 56 12.85 38.52 -18.58
CA TRP A 56 11.68 39.36 -18.76
C TRP A 56 10.47 38.91 -17.97
N LEU A 57 10.25 37.56 -17.84
CA LEU A 57 9.15 36.98 -17.03
C LEU A 57 9.39 37.23 -15.54
N ARG A 58 10.64 37.14 -15.11
CA ARG A 58 11.03 37.37 -13.72
C ARG A 58 10.92 38.85 -13.35
N GLU A 59 11.40 39.75 -14.21
CA GLU A 59 11.28 41.22 -14.02
C GLU A 59 9.81 41.67 -13.95
N LYS A 60 8.95 41.09 -14.75
CA LYS A 60 7.50 41.32 -14.69
C LYS A 60 6.81 40.57 -13.54
N ARG A 61 7.56 39.77 -12.79
CA ARG A 61 7.05 38.91 -11.68
C ARG A 61 5.91 38.01 -12.09
N ILE A 62 5.94 37.51 -13.31
CA ILE A 62 5.02 36.50 -13.83
C ILE A 62 5.48 35.14 -13.36
N ILE A 63 6.78 34.83 -13.52
CA ILE A 63 7.42 33.61 -12.99
C ILE A 63 8.61 34.06 -12.15
N GLU A 64 8.59 33.80 -10.88
CA GLU A 64 9.65 34.16 -9.94
C GLU A 64 10.62 33.01 -9.72
N MET A 65 10.10 31.80 -9.71
CA MET A 65 10.87 30.57 -9.59
C MET A 65 10.31 29.52 -10.53
N LEU A 66 11.17 28.90 -11.30
CA LEU A 66 10.90 27.70 -12.06
C LEU A 66 12.14 26.82 -12.00
N LYS A 67 12.03 25.69 -11.31
CA LYS A 67 13.12 24.74 -11.13
C LYS A 67 12.68 23.38 -11.65
N VAL A 68 13.49 22.78 -12.50
CA VAL A 68 13.36 21.40 -12.92
C VAL A 68 14.39 20.57 -12.16
N ARG A 69 13.99 19.42 -11.66
CA ARG A 69 14.88 18.50 -10.96
C ARG A 69 14.65 17.07 -11.43
N ALA A 70 15.72 16.31 -11.45
CA ALA A 70 15.68 14.90 -11.75
C ALA A 70 16.64 14.16 -10.80
N SER A 71 16.26 13.01 -10.32
CA SER A 71 17.13 12.16 -9.52
C SER A 71 16.98 10.70 -9.94
N TYR A 72 18.08 9.98 -9.82
CA TYR A 72 18.16 8.54 -10.02
C TYR A 72 19.09 7.96 -8.97
N GLY A 73 18.67 6.90 -8.29
CA GLY A 73 19.50 6.32 -7.25
C GLY A 73 19.05 4.93 -6.83
N GLN A 74 19.96 4.28 -6.13
CA GLN A 74 19.73 2.95 -5.56
C GLN A 74 19.85 3.01 -4.04
N ILE A 75 18.99 2.26 -3.37
CA ILE A 75 18.98 2.06 -1.92
C ILE A 75 18.94 0.56 -1.65
N GLY A 76 19.79 0.08 -0.75
CA GLY A 76 19.77 -1.30 -0.28
C GLY A 76 18.95 -1.46 0.97
N ASP A 77 18.25 -2.58 1.07
CA ASP A 77 17.50 -2.98 2.25
C ASP A 77 18.04 -4.33 2.75
N ASP A 78 18.44 -4.37 4.04
CA ASP A 78 18.86 -5.57 4.74
C ASP A 78 17.80 -6.06 5.75
N ASN A 79 16.55 -5.62 5.59
CA ASN A 79 15.45 -6.01 6.47
C ASN A 79 14.97 -7.43 6.17
N VAL A 80 15.83 -8.40 6.43
CA VAL A 80 15.49 -9.82 6.36
C VAL A 80 14.90 -10.25 7.71
N GLY A 81 13.77 -10.92 7.69
CA GLY A 81 13.04 -11.33 8.90
C GLY A 81 13.82 -12.29 9.81
N GLN A 82 14.84 -12.95 9.30
CA GLN A 82 15.65 -13.94 10.02
C GLN A 82 17.13 -13.66 9.85
N ARG A 83 17.92 -14.03 10.85
CA ARG A 83 19.38 -14.05 10.76
C ARG A 83 19.85 -15.39 10.19
N TRP A 84 21.07 -15.39 9.64
CA TRP A 84 21.76 -16.61 9.15
C TRP A 84 21.01 -17.37 8.06
N LEU A 85 20.27 -16.67 7.21
CA LEU A 85 19.60 -17.27 6.03
C LEU A 85 20.58 -17.99 5.09
N TYR A 86 21.87 -17.65 5.16
CA TYR A 86 22.95 -18.25 4.37
C TYR A 86 23.48 -19.56 4.96
N MET A 87 23.07 -19.93 6.18
CA MET A 87 23.56 -21.13 6.88
C MET A 87 22.40 -22.10 7.14
N SER A 88 22.65 -23.39 6.84
CA SER A 88 21.74 -24.45 7.27
C SER A 88 21.74 -24.57 8.80
N GLN A 89 20.56 -24.79 9.35
CA GLN A 89 20.34 -24.93 10.79
C GLN A 89 19.83 -26.33 11.11
N TRP A 90 20.33 -26.89 12.19
CA TRP A 90 19.97 -28.20 12.67
C TRP A 90 19.25 -28.11 14.01
N ALA A 91 18.18 -28.85 14.16
CA ALA A 91 17.41 -28.92 15.39
C ALA A 91 17.39 -30.34 15.95
N TYR A 92 17.37 -30.43 17.26
CA TYR A 92 17.17 -31.68 17.96
C TYR A 92 15.77 -32.22 17.68
N GLY A 93 15.70 -33.43 17.13
CA GLY A 93 14.45 -34.08 16.73
C GLY A 93 13.77 -34.90 17.81
N GLY A 94 14.43 -35.07 18.95
CA GLY A 94 13.96 -35.89 20.04
C GLY A 94 14.57 -37.30 20.01
N LYS A 95 13.92 -38.21 20.73
CA LYS A 95 14.29 -39.61 20.73
C LYS A 95 13.40 -40.39 19.74
N THR A 96 13.97 -41.30 19.01
CA THR A 96 13.22 -42.15 18.08
C THR A 96 12.38 -43.18 18.85
N SER A 97 11.18 -43.46 18.39
CA SER A 97 10.38 -44.61 18.83
C SER A 97 10.60 -45.76 17.85
N MET A 98 11.59 -46.58 18.12
CA MET A 98 11.90 -47.76 17.30
C MET A 98 11.45 -49.07 17.92
N ASP A 99 10.71 -49.02 19.04
CA ASP A 99 10.21 -50.18 19.77
C ASP A 99 8.73 -50.40 19.48
N LEU A 100 8.34 -51.65 19.34
CA LEU A 100 6.95 -52.09 19.17
C LEU A 100 6.03 -51.67 20.33
N ASN A 101 6.59 -51.41 21.51
CA ASN A 101 5.88 -50.92 22.70
C ASN A 101 5.78 -49.39 22.80
N GLN A 102 6.17 -48.65 21.78
CA GLN A 102 6.19 -47.18 21.75
C GLN A 102 7.00 -46.52 22.89
N THR A 103 7.91 -47.26 23.51
CA THR A 103 8.84 -46.73 24.49
C THR A 103 9.89 -45.88 23.80
N GLN A 104 10.30 -44.76 24.43
CA GLN A 104 11.33 -43.91 23.86
C GLN A 104 12.66 -44.66 23.75
N SER A 105 13.19 -44.75 22.54
CA SER A 105 14.51 -45.28 22.27
C SER A 105 15.59 -44.41 22.92
N ILE A 106 16.75 -45.04 23.20
CA ILE A 106 17.96 -44.30 23.61
C ILE A 106 18.60 -43.51 22.51
N TYR A 107 18.18 -43.73 21.24
CA TYR A 107 18.75 -43.07 20.09
C TYR A 107 18.13 -41.69 19.88
N GLU A 108 18.99 -40.71 19.77
CA GLU A 108 18.64 -39.34 19.47
C GLU A 108 18.88 -39.05 18.00
N TRP A 109 18.10 -38.12 17.44
CA TRP A 109 18.27 -37.71 16.08
C TRP A 109 18.22 -36.19 15.92
N TYR A 110 18.87 -35.72 14.89
CA TYR A 110 18.89 -34.31 14.50
C TYR A 110 18.33 -34.22 13.09
N ARG A 111 17.60 -33.13 12.84
CA ARG A 111 17.09 -32.82 11.51
C ARG A 111 17.53 -31.44 11.09
N GLU A 112 17.73 -31.26 9.81
CA GLU A 112 17.86 -29.93 9.23
C GLU A 112 16.52 -29.18 9.42
N SER A 113 16.55 -28.09 10.19
CA SER A 113 15.38 -27.27 10.50
C SER A 113 15.20 -26.12 9.52
N ALA A 114 16.29 -25.68 8.88
CA ALA A 114 16.27 -24.68 7.84
C ALA A 114 17.43 -24.92 6.86
N ILE A 115 17.12 -24.92 5.60
CA ILE A 115 18.10 -25.02 4.51
C ILE A 115 18.64 -23.61 4.25
N GLY A 116 19.98 -23.43 4.40
CA GLY A 116 20.64 -22.17 4.15
C GLY A 116 20.81 -21.88 2.66
N ASN A 117 20.85 -20.61 2.30
CA ASN A 117 21.18 -20.16 0.95
C ASN A 117 22.30 -19.10 1.01
N PRO A 118 23.55 -19.46 0.68
CA PRO A 118 24.68 -18.54 0.71
C PRO A 118 24.57 -17.39 -0.32
N ASP A 119 23.71 -17.52 -1.32
CA ASP A 119 23.53 -16.53 -2.40
C ASP A 119 22.56 -15.40 -2.01
N VAL A 120 21.98 -15.46 -0.81
CA VAL A 120 21.10 -14.38 -0.32
C VAL A 120 21.87 -13.07 -0.26
N LYS A 121 21.30 -12.02 -0.85
CA LYS A 121 21.89 -10.70 -0.98
C LYS A 121 20.92 -9.58 -0.63
N TRP A 122 21.40 -8.35 -0.66
CA TRP A 122 20.63 -7.15 -0.42
C TRP A 122 19.44 -7.04 -1.38
N GLU A 123 18.29 -6.66 -0.86
CA GLU A 123 17.20 -6.14 -1.69
C GLU A 123 17.59 -4.75 -2.19
N THR A 124 17.27 -4.43 -3.42
CA THR A 124 17.63 -3.14 -4.02
C THR A 124 16.39 -2.41 -4.50
N VAL A 125 16.27 -1.14 -4.15
CA VAL A 125 15.25 -0.23 -4.67
C VAL A 125 15.93 0.80 -5.56
N THR A 126 15.59 0.79 -6.84
CA THR A 126 16.00 1.82 -7.80
C THR A 126 14.90 2.87 -7.88
N LYS A 127 15.21 4.10 -7.51
CA LYS A 127 14.30 5.23 -7.47
C LYS A 127 14.60 6.22 -8.59
N MET A 128 13.57 6.63 -9.30
CA MET A 128 13.60 7.70 -10.30
C MET A 128 12.57 8.75 -9.92
N ASN A 129 12.97 10.01 -9.94
CA ASN A 129 12.06 11.13 -9.69
C ASN A 129 12.38 12.26 -10.67
N ILE A 130 11.33 12.85 -11.25
CA ILE A 130 11.41 14.07 -12.07
C ILE A 130 10.37 15.02 -11.49
N GLY A 131 10.81 16.26 -11.20
CA GLY A 131 9.94 17.24 -10.58
C GLY A 131 10.13 18.65 -11.16
N VAL A 132 9.09 19.44 -11.04
CA VAL A 132 9.07 20.85 -11.38
C VAL A 132 8.54 21.62 -10.20
N ASP A 133 9.33 22.56 -9.68
CA ASP A 133 8.93 23.50 -8.63
C ASP A 133 8.68 24.86 -9.27
N TYR A 134 7.60 25.54 -8.90
CA TYR A 134 7.23 26.82 -9.49
C TYR A 134 6.70 27.82 -8.45
N SER A 135 6.94 29.11 -8.72
CA SER A 135 6.33 30.23 -8.00
C SER A 135 6.04 31.35 -9.00
N MET A 136 4.82 31.86 -8.99
CA MET A 136 4.30 32.77 -10.00
C MET A 136 3.47 33.90 -9.37
N PHE A 137 3.39 35.06 -10.11
CA PHE A 137 2.53 36.18 -9.78
C PHE A 137 2.78 36.76 -8.38
N LYS A 138 4.04 37.02 -8.03
CA LYS A 138 4.47 37.53 -6.71
C LYS A 138 4.16 36.54 -5.57
N GLY A 139 4.36 35.24 -5.82
CA GLY A 139 4.08 34.21 -4.84
C GLY A 139 2.58 33.95 -4.61
N LEU A 140 1.70 34.49 -5.49
CA LEU A 140 0.28 34.19 -5.44
C LEU A 140 0.01 32.70 -5.63
N ILE A 141 0.71 32.09 -6.60
CA ILE A 141 0.61 30.67 -6.90
C ILE A 141 2.01 30.06 -6.79
N ALA A 142 2.15 29.01 -6.02
CA ALA A 142 3.38 28.24 -5.93
C ALA A 142 3.04 26.76 -5.78
N GLY A 143 3.97 25.88 -6.10
CA GLY A 143 3.76 24.46 -5.94
C GLY A 143 4.83 23.63 -6.58
N SER A 144 4.56 22.32 -6.62
CA SER A 144 5.39 21.34 -7.29
C SER A 144 4.55 20.30 -8.00
N LEU A 145 5.13 19.72 -9.04
CA LEU A 145 4.61 18.53 -9.73
C LEU A 145 5.77 17.55 -9.83
N GLU A 146 5.55 16.34 -9.35
CA GLU A 146 6.53 15.26 -9.33
C GLU A 146 5.98 14.00 -9.98
N PHE A 147 6.85 13.29 -10.69
CA PHE A 147 6.62 11.95 -11.19
C PHE A 147 7.70 11.05 -10.63
N PHE A 148 7.30 9.91 -10.08
CA PHE A 148 8.23 8.95 -9.52
C PHE A 148 7.99 7.53 -10.05
N ARG A 149 9.06 6.78 -10.04
CA ARG A 149 9.05 5.33 -10.27
C ARG A 149 10.09 4.68 -9.38
N ASP A 150 9.64 3.69 -8.62
CA ASP A 150 10.44 2.87 -7.73
C ASP A 150 10.39 1.42 -8.23
N ASP A 151 11.53 0.88 -8.65
CA ASP A 151 11.68 -0.53 -9.02
C ASP A 151 12.40 -1.25 -7.87
N ARG A 152 11.70 -2.08 -7.12
CA ARG A 152 12.27 -2.93 -6.08
C ARG A 152 12.57 -4.30 -6.69
N THR A 153 13.83 -4.71 -6.59
CA THR A 153 14.35 -5.96 -7.15
C THR A 153 15.04 -6.78 -6.08
N ASP A 154 15.26 -8.05 -6.39
CA ASP A 154 15.92 -8.98 -5.47
C ASP A 154 15.17 -9.13 -4.13
N ILE A 155 13.84 -8.96 -4.14
CA ILE A 155 13.01 -9.12 -2.95
C ILE A 155 13.09 -10.58 -2.49
N LEU A 156 13.29 -10.76 -1.19
CA LEU A 156 13.37 -12.08 -0.59
C LEU A 156 12.00 -12.77 -0.59
N VAL A 157 11.97 -13.95 -1.19
CA VAL A 157 10.82 -14.86 -1.14
C VAL A 157 11.17 -15.97 -0.16
N SER A 158 10.40 -16.05 0.92
CA SER A 158 10.60 -17.03 1.99
C SER A 158 10.32 -18.47 1.49
N GLY A 159 10.91 -19.46 2.12
CA GLY A 159 10.72 -20.85 1.74
C GLY A 159 9.25 -21.29 1.71
N GLY A 160 8.42 -20.77 2.63
CA GLY A 160 6.98 -21.06 2.68
C GLY A 160 6.17 -20.44 1.54
N GLU A 161 6.72 -19.43 0.86
CA GLU A 161 6.11 -18.76 -0.30
C GLU A 161 6.63 -19.28 -1.64
N ARG A 162 7.59 -20.24 -1.58
CA ARG A 162 8.21 -20.84 -2.78
C ARG A 162 7.27 -21.85 -3.41
N SER A 163 7.16 -21.78 -4.72
CA SER A 163 6.40 -22.74 -5.52
C SER A 163 7.23 -23.99 -5.83
N VAL A 164 7.51 -24.77 -4.79
CA VAL A 164 8.28 -26.02 -4.89
C VAL A 164 7.35 -27.22 -4.69
N PRO A 165 7.46 -28.27 -5.53
CA PRO A 165 6.61 -29.46 -5.39
C PRO A 165 6.73 -30.12 -4.01
N GLY A 166 5.61 -30.66 -3.50
CA GLY A 166 5.53 -31.25 -2.16
C GLY A 166 6.49 -32.43 -1.90
N TYR A 167 6.96 -33.11 -2.96
CA TYR A 167 7.96 -34.17 -2.84
C TYR A 167 9.37 -33.68 -2.50
N PHE A 168 9.59 -32.35 -2.47
CA PHE A 168 10.82 -31.77 -1.94
C PHE A 168 11.07 -32.19 -0.49
N GLY A 169 10.00 -32.48 0.26
CA GLY A 169 10.08 -33.07 1.60
C GLY A 169 10.55 -32.13 2.73
N GLY A 170 10.64 -30.84 2.49
CA GLY A 170 11.03 -29.81 3.47
C GLY A 170 10.65 -28.42 3.03
N THR A 171 11.03 -27.42 3.84
CA THR A 171 10.88 -26.02 3.46
C THR A 171 12.06 -25.60 2.61
N PRO A 172 11.84 -25.15 1.37
CA PRO A 172 12.92 -24.69 0.50
C PRO A 172 13.60 -23.44 1.08
N PRO A 173 14.86 -23.15 0.70
CA PRO A 173 15.56 -21.98 1.18
C PRO A 173 14.94 -20.68 0.66
N THR A 174 15.14 -19.59 1.40
CA THR A 174 14.81 -18.23 0.98
C THR A 174 15.70 -17.81 -0.20
N VAL A 175 15.13 -17.10 -1.16
CA VAL A 175 15.87 -16.62 -2.36
C VAL A 175 15.47 -15.19 -2.71
N ASN A 176 16.38 -14.47 -3.39
CA ASN A 176 16.10 -13.14 -3.95
C ASN A 176 15.47 -13.28 -5.35
N LEU A 177 14.16 -13.32 -5.42
CA LEU A 177 13.42 -13.57 -6.66
C LEU A 177 12.36 -12.50 -6.96
N GLY A 178 11.78 -11.90 -5.93
CA GLY A 178 10.65 -10.99 -6.09
C GLY A 178 11.04 -9.66 -6.73
N ARG A 179 10.10 -9.11 -7.52
CA ARG A 179 10.24 -7.78 -8.13
C ARG A 179 8.91 -7.05 -8.09
N VAL A 180 8.95 -5.79 -7.66
CA VAL A 180 7.77 -4.91 -7.57
C VAL A 180 8.12 -3.56 -8.17
N ARG A 181 7.17 -2.96 -8.87
CA ARG A 181 7.26 -1.59 -9.35
C ARG A 181 6.17 -0.75 -8.71
N ALA A 182 6.54 0.41 -8.21
CA ALA A 182 5.61 1.47 -7.84
C ALA A 182 5.80 2.68 -8.76
N THR A 183 4.72 3.28 -9.20
CA THR A 183 4.72 4.50 -10.03
C THR A 183 3.66 5.45 -9.56
N GLY A 184 3.91 6.74 -9.72
CA GLY A 184 2.93 7.72 -9.32
C GLY A 184 3.32 9.15 -9.65
N TYR A 185 2.44 10.06 -9.24
CA TYR A 185 2.71 11.50 -9.31
C TYR A 185 2.17 12.20 -8.07
N GLU A 186 2.78 13.33 -7.76
CA GLU A 186 2.41 14.19 -6.66
C GLU A 186 2.23 15.62 -7.17
N LEU A 187 1.16 16.25 -6.74
CA LEU A 187 0.84 17.64 -7.05
C LEU A 187 0.70 18.42 -5.76
N GLU A 188 1.45 19.49 -5.64
CA GLU A 188 1.25 20.50 -4.62
C GLU A 188 0.88 21.83 -5.27
N LEU A 189 -0.16 22.49 -4.78
CA LEU A 189 -0.59 23.81 -5.19
C LEU A 189 -0.83 24.68 -3.95
N ARG A 190 -0.13 25.78 -3.85
CA ARG A 190 -0.31 26.80 -2.81
C ARG A 190 -0.78 28.09 -3.43
N VAL A 191 -1.79 28.69 -2.84
CA VAL A 191 -2.31 30.00 -3.21
C VAL A 191 -2.25 30.92 -2.00
N ASN A 192 -1.69 32.12 -2.14
CA ASN A 192 -1.59 33.08 -1.05
C ASN A 192 -1.80 34.49 -1.58
N LYS A 193 -2.89 35.12 -1.19
CA LYS A 193 -3.24 36.48 -1.60
C LYS A 193 -3.44 37.38 -0.41
N GLN A 194 -2.58 38.40 -0.32
CA GLN A 194 -2.76 39.52 0.61
C GLN A 194 -3.45 40.70 -0.11
N PHE A 195 -4.54 41.18 0.45
CA PHE A 195 -5.27 42.33 -0.05
C PHE A 195 -4.89 43.59 0.74
N ALA A 196 -5.10 44.77 0.13
CA ALA A 196 -4.74 46.06 0.75
C ALA A 196 -5.50 46.34 2.06
N ASN A 197 -6.67 45.78 2.25
CA ASN A 197 -7.51 45.92 3.44
C ASN A 197 -7.13 44.99 4.60
N SER A 198 -5.94 44.39 4.59
CA SER A 198 -5.45 43.41 5.56
C SER A 198 -6.14 42.03 5.51
N LEU A 199 -6.98 41.79 4.51
CA LEU A 199 -7.51 40.46 4.25
C LEU A 199 -6.45 39.58 3.60
N ARG A 200 -6.21 38.40 4.13
CA ARG A 200 -5.37 37.36 3.54
C ARG A 200 -6.22 36.14 3.26
N LEU A 201 -6.18 35.70 2.01
CA LEU A 201 -6.74 34.40 1.60
C LEU A 201 -5.58 33.48 1.24
N TRP A 202 -5.66 32.29 1.76
CA TRP A 202 -4.64 31.27 1.46
C TRP A 202 -5.28 29.89 1.29
N GLY A 203 -4.62 29.07 0.50
CA GLY A 203 -5.03 27.69 0.29
C GLY A 203 -3.84 26.83 -0.04
N ASN A 204 -3.92 25.57 0.32
CA ASN A 204 -2.99 24.52 -0.02
C ASN A 204 -3.76 23.31 -0.50
N PHE A 205 -3.38 22.76 -1.63
CA PHE A 205 -3.92 21.53 -2.19
C PHE A 205 -2.79 20.56 -2.47
N ASN A 206 -2.90 19.36 -1.96
CA ASN A 206 -1.96 18.26 -2.23
C ASN A 206 -2.76 17.07 -2.75
N MET A 207 -2.23 16.46 -3.80
CA MET A 207 -2.73 15.23 -4.37
C MET A 207 -1.57 14.27 -4.60
N THR A 208 -1.74 13.03 -4.18
CA THR A 208 -0.82 11.94 -4.50
C THR A 208 -1.59 10.83 -5.20
N HIS A 209 -1.06 10.38 -6.33
CA HIS A 209 -1.48 9.15 -7.00
C HIS A 209 -0.31 8.18 -6.98
N ALA A 210 -0.53 6.98 -6.45
CA ALA A 210 0.49 5.94 -6.38
C ALA A 210 -0.13 4.56 -6.63
N THR A 211 0.44 3.84 -7.58
CA THR A 211 0.07 2.45 -7.90
C THR A 211 1.29 1.56 -7.80
N ASN A 212 1.06 0.28 -7.56
CA ASN A 212 2.14 -0.70 -7.58
C ASN A 212 1.70 -1.95 -8.34
N VAL A 213 2.69 -2.69 -8.84
CA VAL A 213 2.48 -3.98 -9.52
C VAL A 213 3.61 -4.94 -9.17
N ILE A 214 3.25 -6.17 -8.84
CA ILE A 214 4.20 -7.27 -8.69
C ILE A 214 4.63 -7.70 -10.09
N LEU A 215 5.89 -7.48 -10.43
CA LEU A 215 6.44 -7.86 -11.74
C LEU A 215 6.88 -9.31 -11.76
N GLN A 216 7.32 -9.83 -10.63
CA GLN A 216 7.79 -11.20 -10.49
C GLN A 216 7.58 -11.69 -9.07
N LYS A 217 7.02 -12.88 -8.95
CA LYS A 217 6.94 -13.69 -7.74
C LYS A 217 7.11 -15.17 -8.15
N ASP A 218 7.34 -16.05 -7.18
CA ASP A 218 7.46 -17.49 -7.44
C ASP A 218 6.07 -18.14 -7.57
N ASP A 219 5.27 -17.64 -8.52
CA ASP A 219 3.96 -18.21 -8.79
C ASP A 219 4.10 -19.56 -9.52
N PRO A 220 3.29 -20.60 -9.18
CA PRO A 220 3.26 -21.84 -9.92
C PRO A 220 2.99 -21.61 -11.41
N GLN A 221 3.77 -22.27 -12.27
CA GLN A 221 3.70 -22.03 -13.72
C GLN A 221 2.33 -22.40 -14.33
N LEU A 222 1.65 -23.39 -13.76
CA LEU A 222 0.38 -23.89 -14.28
C LEU A 222 -0.84 -23.11 -13.74
N LEU A 223 -0.64 -22.13 -12.84
CA LEU A 223 -1.75 -21.31 -12.41
C LEU A 223 -2.26 -20.40 -13.54
N PRO A 224 -3.58 -20.27 -13.69
CA PRO A 224 -4.17 -19.25 -14.54
C PRO A 224 -3.71 -17.85 -14.16
N ASP A 225 -3.64 -16.94 -15.11
CA ASP A 225 -3.11 -15.59 -14.86
C ASP A 225 -3.88 -14.82 -13.79
N TYR A 226 -5.19 -15.00 -13.70
CA TYR A 226 -6.00 -14.36 -12.67
C TYR A 226 -5.70 -14.85 -11.24
N GLN A 227 -5.10 -16.03 -11.09
CA GLN A 227 -4.70 -16.58 -9.79
C GLN A 227 -3.26 -16.23 -9.39
N LYS A 228 -2.40 -15.85 -10.36
CA LYS A 228 -1.02 -15.44 -10.08
C LYS A 228 -1.01 -14.15 -9.27
N GLN A 229 0.01 -13.97 -8.47
CA GLN A 229 0.27 -12.69 -7.79
C GLN A 229 0.98 -11.70 -8.69
N ALA A 230 1.87 -12.19 -9.57
CA ALA A 230 2.49 -11.37 -10.61
C ALA A 230 1.44 -10.78 -11.56
N GLY A 231 1.60 -9.51 -11.90
CA GLY A 231 0.64 -8.75 -12.71
C GLY A 231 -0.38 -7.94 -11.91
N TYR A 232 -0.48 -8.15 -10.61
CA TYR A 232 -1.43 -7.45 -9.73
C TYR A 232 -0.71 -6.61 -8.68
N ALA A 233 -1.45 -5.73 -8.02
CA ALA A 233 -0.93 -4.92 -6.92
C ALA A 233 -0.67 -5.76 -5.66
N ILE A 234 0.26 -5.31 -4.83
CA ILE A 234 0.45 -5.89 -3.49
C ILE A 234 -0.83 -5.64 -2.69
N GLY A 235 -1.40 -6.71 -2.12
CA GLY A 235 -2.65 -6.63 -1.36
C GLY A 235 -3.90 -6.47 -2.23
N GLN A 236 -3.84 -6.86 -3.52
CA GLN A 236 -5.02 -6.97 -4.37
C GLN A 236 -6.06 -7.88 -3.71
N TYR A 237 -7.27 -7.35 -3.53
CA TYR A 237 -8.37 -8.19 -3.06
C TYR A 237 -8.68 -9.28 -4.09
N ARG A 238 -8.94 -10.47 -3.55
CA ARG A 238 -9.41 -11.64 -4.30
C ARG A 238 -10.57 -12.23 -3.55
N SER A 239 -11.64 -12.51 -4.25
CA SER A 239 -12.86 -13.05 -3.66
C SER A 239 -13.63 -13.86 -4.68
N HIS A 240 -14.54 -14.69 -4.21
CA HIS A 240 -15.54 -15.29 -5.06
C HIS A 240 -16.50 -14.22 -5.56
N ILE A 241 -16.88 -14.30 -6.82
CA ILE A 241 -17.82 -13.35 -7.42
C ILE A 241 -19.23 -13.84 -7.13
N ASP A 242 -20.04 -12.99 -6.51
CA ASP A 242 -21.45 -13.23 -6.33
C ASP A 242 -22.28 -12.67 -7.51
N ALA A 243 -23.35 -13.34 -7.85
CA ALA A 243 -24.32 -12.92 -8.86
C ALA A 243 -25.73 -12.76 -8.27
N GLY A 244 -25.82 -12.39 -7.00
CA GLY A 244 -27.07 -12.20 -6.29
C GLY A 244 -27.45 -13.41 -5.42
N PHE A 245 -28.74 -13.58 -5.17
CA PHE A 245 -29.25 -14.62 -4.29
C PHE A 245 -29.84 -15.81 -5.06
N LEU A 246 -29.73 -16.98 -4.47
CA LEU A 246 -30.50 -18.16 -4.86
C LEU A 246 -31.92 -17.98 -4.29
N ASN A 247 -32.90 -17.68 -5.11
CA ASN A 247 -34.25 -17.33 -4.65
C ASN A 247 -35.18 -18.56 -4.54
N THR A 248 -34.89 -19.61 -5.27
CA THR A 248 -35.72 -20.82 -5.35
C THR A 248 -34.89 -22.09 -5.19
N TRP A 249 -35.57 -23.19 -4.86
CA TRP A 249 -34.92 -24.49 -4.83
C TRP A 249 -34.40 -24.93 -6.21
N ASP A 250 -35.10 -24.55 -7.29
CA ASP A 250 -34.64 -24.86 -8.64
C ASP A 250 -33.30 -24.15 -8.94
N GLU A 251 -33.15 -22.91 -8.47
CA GLU A 251 -31.87 -22.20 -8.55
C GLU A 251 -30.79 -22.84 -7.67
N VAL A 252 -31.13 -23.29 -6.47
CA VAL A 252 -30.19 -24.00 -5.59
C VAL A 252 -29.66 -25.27 -6.26
N TYR A 253 -30.58 -26.08 -6.84
CA TYR A 253 -30.17 -27.32 -7.50
C TYR A 253 -29.50 -27.08 -8.87
N GLY A 254 -29.81 -25.98 -9.53
CA GLY A 254 -29.21 -25.59 -10.81
C GLY A 254 -27.89 -24.83 -10.68
N SER A 255 -27.51 -24.42 -9.46
CA SER A 255 -26.24 -23.72 -9.22
C SER A 255 -25.04 -24.68 -9.25
N PRO A 256 -23.83 -24.20 -9.57
CA PRO A 256 -22.62 -25.00 -9.47
C PRO A 256 -22.46 -25.64 -8.09
N ALA A 257 -21.93 -26.85 -8.02
CA ALA A 257 -21.66 -27.50 -6.75
C ALA A 257 -20.55 -26.76 -5.99
N HIS A 258 -20.62 -26.70 -4.67
CA HIS A 258 -19.55 -26.19 -3.83
C HIS A 258 -18.68 -27.34 -3.33
N ASP A 259 -17.36 -27.16 -3.28
CA ASP A 259 -16.40 -28.15 -2.77
C ASP A 259 -16.61 -28.46 -1.28
N ASN A 260 -17.23 -27.52 -0.54
CA ASN A 260 -17.47 -27.62 0.89
C ASN A 260 -18.91 -27.26 1.22
N ASN A 261 -19.58 -28.05 2.07
CA ASN A 261 -20.93 -27.81 2.59
C ASN A 261 -22.03 -27.60 1.51
N ASP A 262 -21.88 -28.16 0.32
CA ASP A 262 -22.83 -27.97 -0.79
C ASP A 262 -24.26 -28.32 -0.39
N GLY A 263 -24.47 -29.42 0.34
CA GLY A 263 -25.78 -29.85 0.86
C GLY A 263 -26.40 -28.89 1.90
N GLN A 264 -25.74 -27.85 2.30
CA GLN A 264 -26.25 -26.81 3.21
C GLN A 264 -26.75 -25.56 2.48
N LYS A 265 -26.67 -25.52 1.17
CA LYS A 265 -27.24 -24.42 0.38
C LYS A 265 -28.75 -24.34 0.53
N LEU A 266 -29.27 -23.14 0.69
CA LEU A 266 -30.71 -22.89 0.82
C LEU A 266 -31.09 -21.66 -0.03
N PRO A 267 -32.38 -21.55 -0.41
CA PRO A 267 -32.88 -20.26 -0.91
C PRO A 267 -32.53 -19.12 0.07
N GLY A 268 -32.01 -18.04 -0.44
CA GLY A 268 -31.50 -16.91 0.32
C GLY A 268 -29.98 -16.91 0.55
N ASP A 269 -29.26 -17.93 0.12
CA ASP A 269 -27.81 -17.90 0.04
C ASP A 269 -27.34 -17.18 -1.24
N TYR A 270 -26.08 -16.81 -1.30
CA TYR A 270 -25.51 -16.17 -2.49
C TYR A 270 -25.30 -17.17 -3.62
N TYR A 271 -25.63 -16.76 -4.83
CA TYR A 271 -25.20 -17.44 -6.04
C TYR A 271 -23.73 -17.09 -6.31
N ILE A 272 -22.84 -18.04 -6.11
CA ILE A 272 -21.41 -17.87 -6.37
C ILE A 272 -21.10 -18.34 -7.79
N VAL A 273 -20.37 -17.53 -8.53
CA VAL A 273 -19.98 -17.82 -9.91
C VAL A 273 -18.84 -18.84 -9.91
N ASP A 274 -19.01 -19.92 -10.66
CA ASP A 274 -17.92 -20.79 -11.09
C ASP A 274 -17.09 -20.03 -12.13
N PHE A 275 -16.00 -19.41 -11.65
CA PHE A 275 -15.20 -18.47 -12.45
C PHE A 275 -14.33 -19.20 -13.48
N ASN A 276 -13.86 -20.39 -13.16
CA ASN A 276 -13.03 -21.18 -14.05
C ASN A 276 -13.83 -22.10 -14.98
N GLY A 277 -15.12 -22.30 -14.72
CA GLY A 277 -16.04 -23.10 -15.53
C GLY A 277 -15.86 -24.60 -15.42
N ASP A 278 -15.29 -25.10 -14.31
CA ASP A 278 -15.07 -26.54 -14.11
C ASP A 278 -16.26 -27.27 -13.48
N GLY A 279 -17.34 -26.56 -13.14
CA GLY A 279 -18.58 -27.08 -12.57
C GLY A 279 -18.61 -27.14 -11.04
N VAL A 280 -17.52 -26.74 -10.36
CA VAL A 280 -17.43 -26.76 -8.91
C VAL A 280 -16.85 -25.43 -8.42
N VAL A 281 -17.56 -24.78 -7.51
CA VAL A 281 -17.03 -23.61 -6.83
C VAL A 281 -16.03 -24.05 -5.77
N ASP A 282 -14.76 -23.68 -5.96
CA ASP A 282 -13.68 -23.96 -5.03
C ASP A 282 -12.73 -22.75 -4.88
N SER A 283 -11.61 -22.94 -4.22
CA SER A 283 -10.61 -21.87 -4.03
C SER A 283 -10.04 -21.31 -5.33
N LYS A 284 -10.19 -22.01 -6.47
CA LYS A 284 -9.73 -21.56 -7.78
C LYS A 284 -10.65 -20.52 -8.40
N ASP A 285 -11.87 -20.35 -7.89
CA ASP A 285 -12.83 -19.35 -8.37
C ASP A 285 -12.65 -17.97 -7.73
N SER A 286 -11.67 -17.85 -6.83
CA SER A 286 -11.31 -16.57 -6.25
C SER A 286 -10.56 -15.70 -7.26
N ALA A 287 -11.23 -14.66 -7.77
CA ALA A 287 -10.72 -13.75 -8.78
C ALA A 287 -10.30 -12.38 -8.19
N PRO A 288 -9.38 -11.65 -8.84
CA PRO A 288 -9.06 -10.28 -8.45
C PRO A 288 -10.30 -9.37 -8.59
N TYR A 289 -10.53 -8.54 -7.59
CA TYR A 289 -11.69 -7.64 -7.57
C TYR A 289 -11.31 -6.28 -6.99
N GLY A 290 -11.84 -5.20 -7.60
CA GLY A 290 -11.66 -3.84 -7.12
C GLY A 290 -10.21 -3.37 -7.00
N TYR A 291 -9.99 -2.45 -6.10
CA TYR A 291 -8.68 -1.90 -5.73
C TYR A 291 -8.13 -2.59 -4.48
N THR A 292 -6.92 -2.22 -4.09
CA THR A 292 -6.35 -2.65 -2.81
C THR A 292 -6.98 -1.90 -1.63
N GLY A 293 -6.75 -2.38 -0.41
CA GLY A 293 -7.14 -1.66 0.81
C GLY A 293 -6.37 -0.36 1.08
N THR A 294 -5.30 -0.10 0.30
CA THR A 294 -4.54 1.16 0.32
C THR A 294 -5.02 2.04 -0.84
N PRO A 295 -5.48 3.27 -0.58
CA PRO A 295 -5.94 4.16 -1.64
C PRO A 295 -4.84 4.48 -2.65
N GLU A 296 -5.16 4.44 -3.95
CA GLU A 296 -4.24 4.92 -4.99
C GLU A 296 -4.21 6.45 -5.03
N ASN A 297 -5.32 7.11 -4.73
CA ASN A 297 -5.41 8.57 -4.71
C ASN A 297 -5.67 9.09 -3.32
N THR A 298 -4.90 10.08 -2.89
CA THR A 298 -5.13 10.85 -1.67
C THR A 298 -5.19 12.32 -1.97
N TYR A 299 -6.15 13.02 -1.37
CA TYR A 299 -6.37 14.44 -1.55
C TYR A 299 -6.39 15.14 -0.20
N ASN A 300 -5.69 16.25 -0.11
CA ASN A 300 -5.74 17.13 1.05
C ASN A 300 -5.86 18.58 0.58
N ALA A 301 -6.88 19.28 1.02
CA ALA A 301 -7.07 20.69 0.71
C ALA A 301 -7.29 21.46 2.01
N THR A 302 -6.57 22.55 2.19
CA THR A 302 -6.79 23.50 3.28
C THR A 302 -7.04 24.88 2.70
N ILE A 303 -8.13 25.51 3.08
CA ILE A 303 -8.48 26.86 2.66
C ILE A 303 -8.67 27.69 3.92
N GLY A 304 -8.04 28.85 3.97
CA GLY A 304 -8.11 29.72 5.11
C GLY A 304 -8.17 31.21 4.76
N LEU A 305 -8.65 31.96 5.72
CA LEU A 305 -8.70 33.40 5.65
C LEU A 305 -8.25 34.03 6.97
N GLU A 306 -7.64 35.21 6.87
CA GLU A 306 -7.22 36.02 7.99
C GLU A 306 -7.65 37.46 7.75
N TYR A 307 -8.27 38.08 8.75
CA TYR A 307 -8.70 39.48 8.67
C TYR A 307 -8.73 40.14 10.05
N LYS A 308 -7.85 41.13 10.27
CA LYS A 308 -7.84 41.99 11.49
C LYS A 308 -7.95 41.22 12.82
N GLY A 309 -7.17 40.14 12.97
CA GLY A 309 -7.18 39.27 14.14
C GLY A 309 -8.15 38.08 14.04
N PHE A 310 -9.11 38.12 13.13
CA PHE A 310 -9.94 36.96 12.81
C PHE A 310 -9.18 36.00 11.89
N SER A 311 -9.22 34.70 12.21
CA SER A 311 -8.70 33.63 11.37
C SER A 311 -9.69 32.47 11.29
N ALA A 312 -9.86 31.94 10.10
CA ALA A 312 -10.66 30.74 9.91
C ALA A 312 -9.99 29.86 8.84
N PHE A 313 -10.08 28.54 9.04
CA PHE A 313 -9.71 27.60 7.99
C PHE A 313 -10.59 26.35 8.03
N VAL A 314 -10.65 25.69 6.89
CA VAL A 314 -11.22 24.36 6.74
C VAL A 314 -10.21 23.46 6.04
N GLN A 315 -10.04 22.26 6.57
CA GLN A 315 -9.24 21.20 5.97
C GLN A 315 -10.14 20.10 5.48
N LEU A 316 -10.03 19.78 4.22
CA LEU A 316 -10.70 18.69 3.52
C LEU A 316 -9.71 17.56 3.29
N TYR A 317 -10.17 16.33 3.41
CA TYR A 317 -9.38 15.14 3.13
C TYR A 317 -10.25 14.14 2.38
N GLY A 318 -9.67 13.52 1.36
CA GLY A 318 -10.36 12.52 0.58
C GLY A 318 -9.42 11.43 0.06
N VAL A 319 -10.00 10.30 -0.23
CA VAL A 319 -9.32 9.18 -0.89
C VAL A 319 -10.24 8.58 -1.94
N THR A 320 -9.66 8.07 -3.03
CA THR A 320 -10.38 7.31 -4.06
C THR A 320 -9.54 6.13 -4.56
N ASN A 321 -10.12 5.25 -5.32
CA ASN A 321 -9.51 4.02 -5.78
C ASN A 321 -9.03 3.17 -4.59
N VAL A 322 -9.95 2.79 -3.75
CA VAL A 322 -9.72 1.95 -2.58
C VAL A 322 -10.92 1.03 -2.37
N THR A 323 -10.65 -0.23 -2.12
CA THR A 323 -11.68 -1.20 -1.74
C THR A 323 -11.63 -1.43 -0.23
N ARG A 324 -12.79 -1.55 0.39
CA ARG A 324 -12.93 -1.91 1.80
C ARG A 324 -13.74 -3.19 1.92
N ASP A 325 -13.15 -4.14 2.61
CA ASP A 325 -13.86 -5.31 3.07
C ASP A 325 -14.61 -4.95 4.35
N VAL A 326 -15.95 -5.06 4.29
CA VAL A 326 -16.82 -4.80 5.42
C VAL A 326 -17.68 -6.06 5.61
N PRO A 327 -17.23 -7.00 6.44
CA PRO A 327 -17.94 -8.25 6.66
C PRO A 327 -19.26 -7.98 7.40
N LEU A 328 -20.32 -7.75 6.65
CA LEU A 328 -21.68 -7.60 7.19
C LEU A 328 -22.32 -8.94 7.51
N HIS A 329 -21.55 -10.02 7.37
CA HIS A 329 -22.06 -11.36 7.67
C HIS A 329 -22.05 -11.59 9.16
N SER A 330 -22.88 -12.33 9.56
CA SER A 330 -22.78 -13.35 10.47
C SER A 330 -23.67 -13.42 11.58
N PHE A 331 -24.27 -14.46 11.53
CA PHE A 331 -24.90 -15.07 12.66
C PHE A 331 -24.41 -16.50 12.90
N GLY A 332 -23.21 -16.83 12.46
CA GLY A 332 -22.58 -18.11 12.79
C GLY A 332 -22.16 -18.20 14.26
N SER A 333 -22.10 -17.09 14.97
CA SER A 333 -21.71 -17.04 16.38
C SER A 333 -22.74 -16.26 17.18
N LYS A 334 -23.17 -16.81 18.29
CA LYS A 334 -24.07 -16.15 19.28
C LYS A 334 -23.53 -14.81 19.81
N LEU A 335 -22.24 -14.53 19.58
CA LEU A 335 -21.54 -13.37 20.12
C LEU A 335 -21.41 -12.23 19.09
N ASN A 336 -21.63 -12.52 17.81
CA ASN A 336 -21.50 -11.52 16.76
C ASN A 336 -22.86 -10.96 16.39
N THR A 337 -23.25 -9.87 17.03
CA THR A 337 -24.42 -9.12 16.66
C THR A 337 -23.98 -7.99 15.74
N VAL A 338 -24.34 -8.05 14.47
CA VAL A 338 -24.13 -6.95 13.54
C VAL A 338 -25.38 -6.09 13.57
N TYR A 339 -25.22 -4.82 13.95
CA TYR A 339 -26.28 -3.83 13.92
C TYR A 339 -26.33 -3.16 12.55
N ASN A 340 -27.53 -2.97 12.04
CA ASN A 340 -27.78 -2.22 10.82
C ASN A 340 -27.11 -2.80 9.56
N VAL A 341 -27.32 -4.07 9.35
CA VAL A 341 -26.78 -4.81 8.17
C VAL A 341 -27.63 -4.62 6.90
N GLY A 342 -28.71 -3.86 6.97
CA GLY A 342 -29.64 -3.71 5.88
C GLY A 342 -30.83 -4.70 5.97
N GLU A 343 -31.45 -4.95 4.82
CA GLU A 343 -32.61 -5.80 4.72
C GLU A 343 -32.19 -7.27 4.55
N TRP A 344 -32.85 -8.17 5.27
CA TRP A 344 -32.61 -9.61 5.16
C TRP A 344 -33.36 -10.20 3.98
N TRP A 345 -32.73 -11.16 3.32
CA TRP A 345 -33.40 -11.91 2.27
C TRP A 345 -34.65 -12.63 2.82
N GLY A 346 -35.72 -12.58 2.05
CA GLY A 346 -36.97 -13.28 2.28
C GLY A 346 -37.77 -13.37 0.99
N ALA A 347 -38.84 -14.16 0.98
CA ALA A 347 -39.66 -14.36 -0.21
C ALA A 347 -40.23 -13.05 -0.78
N ASN A 348 -40.42 -12.02 0.06
CA ASN A 348 -40.89 -10.69 -0.33
C ASN A 348 -39.74 -9.69 -0.56
N THR A 349 -38.51 -10.06 -0.30
CA THR A 349 -37.30 -9.23 -0.38
C THR A 349 -36.17 -9.96 -1.12
N PRO A 350 -36.39 -10.37 -2.38
CA PRO A 350 -35.43 -11.20 -3.13
C PRO A 350 -34.13 -10.44 -3.50
N ASN A 351 -34.13 -9.11 -3.38
CA ASN A 351 -32.98 -8.25 -3.64
C ASN A 351 -32.48 -7.58 -2.34
N ALA A 352 -32.54 -8.29 -1.24
CA ALA A 352 -32.08 -7.82 0.05
C ALA A 352 -30.57 -7.57 0.08
N ASP A 353 -30.08 -6.92 1.15
CA ASP A 353 -28.66 -6.60 1.29
C ASP A 353 -27.83 -7.79 1.80
N VAL A 354 -28.46 -8.70 2.53
CA VAL A 354 -27.77 -9.80 3.23
C VAL A 354 -28.57 -11.11 3.17
N VAL A 355 -27.87 -12.23 3.27
CA VAL A 355 -28.45 -13.57 3.35
C VAL A 355 -29.41 -13.73 4.52
N VAL A 356 -30.27 -14.71 4.43
CA VAL A 356 -31.11 -15.15 5.55
C VAL A 356 -30.22 -15.51 6.74
N PRO A 357 -30.56 -15.06 7.97
CA PRO A 357 -29.82 -15.44 9.16
C PRO A 357 -29.80 -16.95 9.35
N ALA A 358 -28.60 -17.52 9.45
CA ALA A 358 -28.42 -18.96 9.62
C ALA A 358 -27.92 -19.27 11.03
N PHE A 359 -28.82 -19.65 11.92
CA PHE A 359 -28.44 -20.12 13.23
C PHE A 359 -27.83 -21.52 13.14
N ASN A 360 -26.60 -21.68 13.65
CA ASN A 360 -25.89 -22.97 13.69
C ASN A 360 -25.68 -23.64 12.33
N ARG A 361 -25.65 -22.86 11.24
CA ARG A 361 -25.33 -23.28 9.89
C ARG A 361 -24.07 -22.57 9.43
N THR A 362 -23.21 -23.28 8.73
CA THR A 362 -22.01 -22.71 8.10
C THR A 362 -22.12 -22.93 6.59
N PRO A 363 -22.85 -22.07 5.86
CA PRO A 363 -22.86 -22.15 4.41
C PRO A 363 -21.45 -21.90 3.88
N SER A 364 -21.10 -22.56 2.80
CA SER A 364 -19.83 -22.30 2.12
C SER A 364 -19.90 -20.96 1.37
N TYR A 365 -18.74 -20.31 1.28
CA TYR A 365 -18.58 -19.07 0.48
C TYR A 365 -19.51 -17.92 0.85
N ASN A 366 -19.67 -17.69 2.15
CA ASN A 366 -20.40 -16.52 2.67
C ASN A 366 -19.72 -15.19 2.42
N GLU A 367 -18.41 -15.25 2.14
CA GLU A 367 -17.57 -14.11 1.90
C GLU A 367 -17.31 -14.04 0.40
N ALA A 368 -17.97 -13.10 -0.27
CA ALA A 368 -17.84 -12.88 -1.69
C ALA A 368 -17.78 -11.37 -1.99
N THR A 369 -17.84 -10.99 -3.25
CA THR A 369 -17.65 -9.59 -3.67
C THR A 369 -18.68 -8.60 -3.12
N GLN A 370 -19.83 -9.06 -2.66
CA GLN A 370 -20.84 -8.19 -2.04
C GLN A 370 -20.38 -7.50 -0.76
N PHE A 371 -19.32 -7.99 -0.11
CA PHE A 371 -18.72 -7.34 1.06
C PHE A 371 -17.54 -6.44 0.73
N LEU A 372 -17.19 -6.35 -0.55
CA LEU A 372 -16.13 -5.48 -1.05
C LEU A 372 -16.74 -4.17 -1.57
N PHE A 373 -16.70 -3.16 -0.75
CA PHE A 373 -17.28 -1.84 -1.04
C PHE A 373 -16.25 -0.87 -1.59
N ASP A 374 -16.71 0.10 -2.38
CA ASP A 374 -15.92 1.28 -2.68
C ASP A 374 -15.70 2.07 -1.39
N GLY A 375 -14.44 2.09 -0.94
CA GLY A 375 -14.01 2.79 0.27
C GLY A 375 -13.66 4.26 0.04
N SER A 376 -13.99 4.82 -1.13
CA SER A 376 -13.74 6.23 -1.46
C SER A 376 -14.56 7.17 -0.58
N TYR A 377 -13.95 8.25 -0.12
CA TYR A 377 -14.65 9.26 0.65
C TYR A 377 -13.99 10.64 0.58
N PHE A 378 -14.80 11.66 0.85
CA PHE A 378 -14.35 13.02 1.15
C PHE A 378 -14.96 13.49 2.47
N ARG A 379 -14.14 14.12 3.32
CA ARG A 379 -14.57 14.60 4.62
C ARG A 379 -13.97 15.95 5.00
N VAL A 380 -14.66 16.71 5.80
CA VAL A 380 -14.07 17.81 6.55
C VAL A 380 -13.24 17.17 7.68
N LYS A 381 -11.92 17.36 7.65
CA LYS A 381 -11.01 16.78 8.64
C LYS A 381 -10.87 17.70 9.86
N ASN A 382 -10.68 18.98 9.61
CA ASN A 382 -10.56 20.00 10.63
C ASN A 382 -11.25 21.29 10.18
N MET A 383 -11.79 22.03 11.14
CA MET A 383 -12.33 23.37 10.96
C MET A 383 -12.00 24.19 12.20
N GLU A 384 -11.45 25.38 12.01
CA GLU A 384 -11.13 26.29 13.10
C GLU A 384 -11.61 27.70 12.76
N ILE A 385 -12.17 28.38 13.74
CA ILE A 385 -12.46 29.81 13.73
C ILE A 385 -11.85 30.38 14.99
N ALA A 386 -11.00 31.39 14.85
CA ALA A 386 -10.32 32.01 15.97
C ALA A 386 -10.26 33.54 15.82
N TYR A 387 -10.24 34.22 16.96
CA TYR A 387 -10.02 35.64 16.99
C TYR A 387 -8.90 35.97 17.96
N THR A 388 -7.87 36.66 17.46
CA THR A 388 -6.73 37.08 18.25
C THR A 388 -6.89 38.54 18.65
N ILE A 389 -6.95 38.78 19.94
CA ILE A 389 -7.02 40.11 20.52
C ILE A 389 -5.61 40.65 20.69
N TYR A 390 -5.30 41.75 20.00
CA TYR A 390 -4.05 42.48 20.14
C TYR A 390 -4.34 43.78 20.85
N GLY A 391 -3.67 44.10 21.93
CA GLY A 391 -3.77 45.44 22.44
C GLY A 391 -3.90 45.60 23.96
N GLY A 392 -4.30 46.78 24.40
CA GLY A 392 -4.13 47.27 25.74
C GLY A 392 -4.74 46.43 26.88
N TRP A 393 -5.81 45.68 26.61
CA TRP A 393 -6.40 44.78 27.58
C TRP A 393 -5.51 43.53 27.82
N ALA A 394 -5.06 42.87 26.79
CA ALA A 394 -4.17 41.73 26.91
C ALA A 394 -2.83 42.10 27.58
N LYS A 395 -2.30 43.29 27.26
CA LYS A 395 -1.07 43.80 27.89
C LYS A 395 -1.25 44.11 29.36
N LYS A 396 -2.44 44.57 29.84
CA LYS A 396 -2.72 44.82 31.23
C LYS A 396 -2.64 43.56 32.10
N ILE A 397 -2.87 42.40 31.54
CA ILE A 397 -2.76 41.10 32.23
C ILE A 397 -1.45 40.39 31.92
N GLY A 398 -0.46 41.10 31.33
CA GLY A 398 0.89 40.54 31.02
C GLY A 398 0.99 39.68 29.75
N LEU A 399 -0.04 39.67 28.91
CA LEU A 399 -0.06 38.91 27.67
C LEU A 399 0.22 39.81 26.47
N SER A 400 1.00 39.35 25.51
CA SER A 400 1.23 40.03 24.23
C SER A 400 0.02 39.96 23.28
N SER A 401 -0.71 38.86 23.35
CA SER A 401 -1.97 38.60 22.62
C SER A 401 -2.75 37.47 23.31
N LEU A 402 -4.03 37.38 23.02
CA LEU A 402 -4.93 36.31 23.44
C LEU A 402 -5.67 35.78 22.20
N LYS A 403 -5.55 34.49 21.89
CA LYS A 403 -6.27 33.81 20.80
C LYS A 403 -7.43 32.99 21.38
#